data_4fc551716007924895bf86fb98f60b80
#
_entry.id   4fc551716007924895bf86fb98f60b80
#
_cell.length_a   1.000
_cell.length_b   1.000
_cell.length_c   1.000
_cell.angle_alpha   90.00
_cell.angle_beta   90.00
_cell.angle_gamma   90.00
#
_symmetry.space_group_name_H-M   'P 1'
#
loop_
_entity.id
_entity.type
_entity.pdbx_description
1 polymer ?
#
loop_
_entity_poly.entity_id
_entity_poly.type
_entity_poly.pdbx_seq_one_letter_code
_entity_poly.pdbx_strand_id
1 'polypeptide(L)'
;MSKIVSNKDNLQILHEDNHIIVVNKRVGDIVQGDKTGDKPLSEVVKEYIKEKYNKPGEVFLGVVHRLDRPTTGIVVFARTSKALTRLNELFANRETQKTYWAIVKNKPEKENDTLVHYLKRNEKNNTSKAHLKEVPESKKASLDYKIIKTLDNYFALEINLHTGRHHQIRAQLAAIGCPIKGDLKYGFDRSNPDGGIHLHARKLVFTHPVSKEVLQISAPTPKDAIWNSI
;
A
#
# COMPACT_ATOMS: atom_id res chain seq x y z
N MET A 1 8.48 -8.30 19.63
CA MET A 1 8.85 -9.21 18.52
C MET A 1 9.83 -8.50 17.62
N SER A 2 10.91 -9.17 17.20
CA SER A 2 11.86 -8.61 16.24
C SER A 2 11.16 -8.36 14.90
N LYS A 3 11.49 -7.24 14.27
CA LYS A 3 10.98 -6.87 12.94
C LYS A 3 11.44 -7.90 11.91
N ILE A 4 10.49 -8.61 11.28
CA ILE A 4 10.80 -9.55 10.21
C ILE A 4 10.82 -8.78 8.90
N VAL A 5 12.01 -8.56 8.33
CA VAL A 5 12.20 -7.95 7.01
C VAL A 5 12.16 -9.05 5.94
N SER A 6 11.63 -8.74 4.77
CA SER A 6 11.60 -9.68 3.66
C SER A 6 13.01 -10.00 3.16
N ASN A 7 13.23 -11.27 2.84
CA ASN A 7 14.38 -11.79 2.12
C ASN A 7 13.90 -12.79 1.07
N LYS A 8 14.79 -13.29 0.21
CA LYS A 8 14.44 -14.20 -0.88
C LYS A 8 13.72 -15.49 -0.43
N ASP A 9 14.02 -15.98 0.80
CA ASP A 9 13.51 -17.26 1.33
C ASP A 9 12.14 -17.10 2.03
N ASN A 10 11.78 -15.87 2.43
CA ASN A 10 10.55 -15.59 3.18
C ASN A 10 9.55 -14.68 2.44
N LEU A 11 9.79 -14.39 1.15
CA LEU A 11 8.86 -13.61 0.33
C LEU A 11 7.47 -14.26 0.31
N GLN A 12 6.45 -13.42 0.49
CA GLN A 12 5.06 -13.84 0.35
C GLN A 12 4.58 -13.52 -1.07
N ILE A 13 4.69 -14.48 -1.98
CA ILE A 13 4.29 -14.32 -3.37
C ILE A 13 2.79 -14.61 -3.49
N LEU A 14 2.06 -13.66 -4.07
CA LEU A 14 0.60 -13.75 -4.29
C LEU A 14 0.27 -14.18 -5.72
N HIS A 15 1.10 -13.81 -6.68
CA HIS A 15 1.00 -14.18 -8.07
C HIS A 15 2.35 -14.08 -8.74
N GLU A 16 2.64 -14.98 -9.67
CA GLU A 16 3.87 -14.94 -10.46
C GLU A 16 3.64 -15.58 -11.82
N ASP A 17 4.07 -14.86 -12.87
CA ASP A 17 4.16 -15.37 -14.24
C ASP A 17 5.39 -14.79 -14.95
N ASN A 18 5.48 -14.93 -16.28
CA ASN A 18 6.61 -14.46 -17.06
C ASN A 18 6.70 -12.93 -17.16
N HIS A 19 5.63 -12.19 -16.82
CA HIS A 19 5.48 -10.75 -17.07
C HIS A 19 5.36 -9.92 -15.81
N ILE A 20 4.80 -10.49 -14.75
CA ILE A 20 4.57 -9.81 -13.48
C ILE A 20 4.91 -10.73 -12.28
N ILE A 21 5.22 -10.11 -11.17
CA ILE A 21 5.25 -10.76 -9.86
C ILE A 21 4.57 -9.85 -8.83
N VAL A 22 3.71 -10.44 -8.01
CA VAL A 22 2.94 -9.73 -6.99
C VAL A 22 3.29 -10.30 -5.63
N VAL A 23 3.64 -9.44 -4.69
CA VAL A 23 4.06 -9.84 -3.36
C VAL A 23 3.21 -9.17 -2.29
N ASN A 24 3.07 -9.82 -1.13
CA ASN A 24 2.51 -9.25 0.09
C ASN A 24 3.65 -8.60 0.90
N LYS A 25 3.81 -7.29 0.75
CA LYS A 25 4.84 -6.51 1.43
C LYS A 25 4.63 -6.51 2.94
N ARG A 26 5.69 -6.74 3.70
CA ARG A 26 5.70 -6.67 5.17
C ARG A 26 5.94 -5.26 5.68
N VAL A 27 5.68 -5.05 6.96
CA VAL A 27 6.09 -3.84 7.70
C VAL A 27 7.60 -3.70 7.62
N GLY A 28 8.04 -2.47 7.34
CA GLY A 28 9.46 -2.13 7.31
C GLY A 28 10.16 -2.30 5.98
N ASP A 29 9.63 -3.11 5.06
CA ASP A 29 10.17 -3.17 3.71
C ASP A 29 9.94 -1.83 2.99
N ILE A 30 10.97 -1.36 2.28
CA ILE A 30 10.84 -0.28 1.30
C ILE A 30 10.72 -0.90 -0.09
N VAL A 31 9.81 -0.39 -0.91
CA VAL A 31 9.57 -1.00 -2.25
C VAL A 31 10.72 -0.71 -3.20
N GLN A 32 11.27 0.49 -3.13
CA GLN A 32 12.38 1.00 -3.95
C GLN A 32 13.41 1.66 -3.05
N GLY A 33 14.67 1.69 -3.46
CA GLY A 33 15.76 2.32 -2.72
C GLY A 33 15.45 3.77 -2.36
N ASP A 34 15.80 4.16 -1.14
CA ASP A 34 15.66 5.49 -0.60
C ASP A 34 16.96 5.92 0.10
N LYS A 35 16.96 7.09 0.72
CA LYS A 35 18.11 7.65 1.44
C LYS A 35 18.54 6.89 2.70
N THR A 36 17.79 5.88 3.13
CA THR A 36 18.12 5.08 4.33
C THR A 36 19.20 4.05 4.07
N GLY A 37 19.44 3.67 2.80
CA GLY A 37 20.38 2.63 2.43
C GLY A 37 19.89 1.21 2.72
N ASP A 38 18.68 1.03 3.23
CA ASP A 38 18.09 -0.30 3.43
C ASP A 38 17.86 -0.99 2.07
N LYS A 39 18.07 -2.31 2.06
CA LYS A 39 17.82 -3.12 0.86
C LYS A 39 16.35 -3.08 0.46
N PRO A 40 16.03 -2.61 -0.75
CA PRO A 40 14.64 -2.51 -1.16
C PRO A 40 14.04 -3.87 -1.54
N LEU A 41 12.73 -3.98 -1.41
CA LEU A 41 11.96 -5.18 -1.78
C LEU A 41 12.17 -5.56 -3.25
N SER A 42 12.39 -4.59 -4.14
CA SER A 42 12.72 -4.83 -5.53
C SER A 42 14.00 -5.65 -5.70
N GLU A 43 15.04 -5.40 -4.90
CA GLU A 43 16.29 -6.19 -4.95
C GLU A 43 16.07 -7.59 -4.36
N VAL A 44 15.30 -7.70 -3.28
CA VAL A 44 14.93 -9.00 -2.70
C VAL A 44 14.17 -9.87 -3.71
N VAL A 45 13.24 -9.27 -4.45
CA VAL A 45 12.49 -9.98 -5.51
C VAL A 45 13.40 -10.37 -6.68
N LYS A 46 14.36 -9.53 -7.08
CA LYS A 46 15.36 -9.90 -8.09
C LYS A 46 16.20 -11.09 -7.68
N GLU A 47 16.67 -11.13 -6.43
CA GLU A 47 17.42 -12.27 -5.91
C GLU A 47 16.61 -13.57 -5.94
N TYR A 48 15.34 -13.49 -5.49
CA TYR A 48 14.43 -14.62 -5.58
C TYR A 48 14.27 -15.14 -7.03
N ILE A 49 14.02 -14.24 -7.99
CA ILE A 49 13.87 -14.59 -9.40
C ILE A 49 15.17 -15.20 -9.95
N LYS A 50 16.34 -14.59 -9.61
CA LYS A 50 17.63 -15.04 -10.07
C LYS A 50 17.91 -16.49 -9.64
N GLU A 51 17.66 -16.77 -8.38
CA GLU A 51 17.88 -18.12 -7.83
C GLU A 51 16.86 -19.13 -8.36
N LYS A 52 15.56 -18.82 -8.29
CA LYS A 52 14.49 -19.73 -8.73
C LYS A 52 14.63 -20.18 -10.19
N TYR A 53 15.07 -19.28 -11.06
CA TYR A 53 15.17 -19.55 -12.51
C TYR A 53 16.62 -19.73 -13.00
N ASN A 54 17.58 -19.85 -12.09
CA ASN A 54 19.01 -20.02 -12.41
C ASN A 54 19.50 -18.99 -13.45
N LYS A 55 19.11 -17.70 -13.27
CA LYS A 55 19.46 -16.67 -14.24
C LYS A 55 20.95 -16.33 -14.17
N PRO A 56 21.73 -16.44 -15.27
CA PRO A 56 23.18 -16.23 -15.26
C PRO A 56 23.54 -14.74 -15.15
N GLY A 57 22.66 -13.83 -15.56
CA GLY A 57 22.89 -12.39 -15.60
C GLY A 57 22.02 -11.59 -14.63
N GLU A 58 21.92 -10.29 -14.90
CA GLU A 58 21.07 -9.39 -14.16
C GLU A 58 19.58 -9.66 -14.42
N VAL A 59 18.78 -9.55 -13.37
CA VAL A 59 17.32 -9.71 -13.45
C VAL A 59 16.68 -8.34 -13.61
N PHE A 60 15.95 -8.16 -14.72
CA PHE A 60 15.10 -6.98 -14.87
C PHE A 60 13.89 -7.07 -13.93
N LEU A 61 13.63 -6.00 -13.19
CA LEU A 61 12.41 -5.83 -12.39
C LEU A 61 12.01 -4.35 -12.38
N GLY A 62 10.82 -4.05 -12.89
CA GLY A 62 10.25 -2.71 -12.94
C GLY A 62 9.33 -2.43 -11.76
N VAL A 63 9.55 -1.31 -11.07
CA VAL A 63 8.67 -0.84 -9.98
C VAL A 63 7.52 -0.05 -10.59
N VAL A 64 6.30 -0.52 -10.40
CA VAL A 64 5.07 0.08 -10.95
C VAL A 64 4.45 1.08 -9.98
N HIS A 65 4.36 0.70 -8.71
CA HIS A 65 3.82 1.52 -7.63
C HIS A 65 4.51 1.20 -6.31
N ARG A 66 4.21 1.98 -5.28
CA ARG A 66 4.83 1.81 -3.97
C ARG A 66 3.78 1.85 -2.86
N LEU A 67 4.11 1.20 -1.76
CA LEU A 67 3.48 1.38 -0.45
C LEU A 67 4.48 2.04 0.49
N ASP A 68 3.97 2.79 1.47
CA ASP A 68 4.79 3.38 2.53
C ASP A 68 5.47 2.27 3.36
N ARG A 69 6.62 2.56 3.94
CA ARG A 69 7.39 1.63 4.78
C ARG A 69 6.52 0.93 5.86
N PRO A 70 5.68 1.65 6.64
CA PRO A 70 4.86 1.04 7.68
C PRO A 70 3.60 0.34 7.16
N THR A 71 3.24 0.48 5.88
CA THR A 71 2.05 -0.10 5.25
C THR A 71 2.35 -1.48 4.70
N THR A 72 1.43 -2.41 4.86
CA THR A 72 1.53 -3.79 4.35
C THR A 72 0.63 -4.04 3.15
N GLY A 73 0.83 -5.18 2.46
CA GLY A 73 -0.08 -5.65 1.41
C GLY A 73 0.50 -5.66 0.01
N ILE A 74 -0.36 -5.63 -0.98
CA ILE A 74 -0.07 -5.91 -2.38
C ILE A 74 0.89 -4.90 -3.00
N VAL A 75 1.99 -5.42 -3.56
CA VAL A 75 2.90 -4.68 -4.46
C VAL A 75 3.11 -5.50 -5.73
N VAL A 76 2.90 -4.85 -6.88
CA VAL A 76 3.10 -5.43 -8.22
C VAL A 76 4.42 -4.93 -8.79
N PHE A 77 5.21 -5.86 -9.33
CA PHE A 77 6.41 -5.58 -10.11
C PHE A 77 6.26 -6.13 -11.52
N ALA A 78 6.85 -5.44 -12.49
CA ALA A 78 6.96 -5.91 -13.85
C ALA A 78 8.25 -6.71 -14.05
N ARG A 79 8.16 -7.90 -14.66
CA ARG A 79 9.32 -8.75 -14.99
C ARG A 79 9.86 -8.51 -16.40
N THR A 80 9.18 -7.67 -17.20
CA THR A 80 9.62 -7.26 -18.54
C THR A 80 9.36 -5.77 -18.75
N SER A 81 10.16 -5.13 -19.61
CA SER A 81 9.98 -3.70 -19.96
C SER A 81 8.61 -3.43 -20.61
N LYS A 82 8.12 -4.33 -21.44
CA LYS A 82 6.79 -4.24 -22.05
C LYS A 82 5.67 -4.28 -21.03
N ALA A 83 5.78 -5.14 -20.00
CA ALA A 83 4.82 -5.19 -18.90
C ALA A 83 4.91 -3.92 -18.04
N LEU A 84 6.11 -3.39 -17.79
CA LEU A 84 6.32 -2.15 -17.04
C LEU A 84 5.60 -0.97 -17.70
N THR A 85 5.81 -0.76 -18.99
CA THR A 85 5.16 0.34 -19.73
C THR A 85 3.64 0.25 -19.61
N ARG A 86 3.06 -0.92 -19.89
CA ARG A 86 1.60 -1.12 -19.85
C ARG A 86 1.00 -1.01 -18.46
N LEU A 87 1.69 -1.51 -17.42
CA LEU A 87 1.25 -1.35 -16.04
C LEU A 87 1.32 0.11 -15.60
N ASN A 88 2.38 0.85 -15.97
CA ASN A 88 2.47 2.29 -15.69
C ASN A 88 1.28 3.05 -16.32
N GLU A 89 0.88 2.72 -17.53
CA GLU A 89 -0.30 3.30 -18.20
C GLU A 89 -1.59 2.99 -17.42
N LEU A 90 -1.83 1.72 -17.04
CA LEU A 90 -3.00 1.32 -16.26
C LEU A 90 -3.08 2.07 -14.92
N PHE A 91 -1.96 2.21 -14.22
CA PHE A 91 -1.92 2.93 -12.94
C PHE A 91 -2.09 4.44 -13.12
N ALA A 92 -1.49 5.04 -14.16
CA ALA A 92 -1.62 6.46 -14.48
C ALA A 92 -3.05 6.83 -14.87
N ASN A 93 -3.69 6.00 -15.70
CA ASN A 93 -5.07 6.16 -16.17
C ASN A 93 -6.13 5.78 -15.11
N ARG A 94 -5.70 5.23 -13.96
CA ARG A 94 -6.59 4.76 -12.88
C ARG A 94 -7.52 3.60 -13.30
N GLU A 95 -7.05 2.77 -14.20
CA GLU A 95 -7.73 1.56 -14.66
C GLU A 95 -7.52 0.36 -13.72
N THR A 96 -7.12 0.65 -12.47
CA THR A 96 -6.91 -0.33 -11.41
C THR A 96 -7.85 -0.04 -10.24
N GLN A 97 -8.46 -1.08 -9.67
CA GLN A 97 -9.25 -0.95 -8.44
C GLN A 97 -8.37 -1.36 -7.24
N LYS A 98 -8.18 -0.44 -6.30
CA LYS A 98 -7.33 -0.63 -5.12
C LYS A 98 -8.18 -0.55 -3.87
N THR A 99 -8.32 -1.68 -3.17
CA THR A 99 -9.03 -1.75 -1.90
C THR A 99 -8.03 -1.93 -0.76
N TYR A 100 -8.14 -1.07 0.24
CA TYR A 100 -7.35 -1.12 1.47
C TYR A 100 -8.24 -1.44 2.66
N TRP A 101 -7.68 -2.07 3.66
CA TRP A 101 -8.28 -2.14 4.98
C TRP A 101 -7.48 -1.26 5.94
N ALA A 102 -8.17 -0.54 6.80
CA ALA A 102 -7.56 0.30 7.84
C ALA A 102 -8.28 0.10 9.18
N ILE A 103 -7.51 0.18 10.28
CA ILE A 103 -8.06 0.18 11.62
C ILE A 103 -7.89 1.57 12.21
N VAL A 104 -8.99 2.14 12.68
CA VAL A 104 -9.03 3.45 13.34
C VAL A 104 -9.63 3.34 14.73
N LYS A 105 -9.23 4.25 15.65
CA LYS A 105 -9.74 4.27 17.03
C LYS A 105 -11.11 4.94 17.13
N ASN A 106 -11.25 6.06 16.45
CA ASN A 106 -12.47 6.85 16.50
C ASN A 106 -13.46 6.38 15.43
N LYS A 107 -14.73 6.28 15.80
CA LYS A 107 -15.80 6.00 14.83
C LYS A 107 -15.91 7.17 13.86
N PRO A 108 -15.82 6.95 12.53
CA PRO A 108 -16.21 7.98 11.57
C PRO A 108 -17.65 8.44 11.80
N GLU A 109 -17.94 9.70 11.51
CA GLU A 109 -19.30 10.28 11.67
C GLU A 109 -20.35 9.52 10.87
N LYS A 110 -19.98 9.08 9.66
CA LYS A 110 -20.85 8.27 8.79
C LYS A 110 -20.31 6.84 8.68
N GLU A 111 -21.19 5.88 8.48
CA GLU A 111 -20.80 4.47 8.28
C GLU A 111 -20.12 4.24 6.93
N ASN A 112 -20.43 5.05 5.93
CA ASN A 112 -19.76 5.12 4.63
C ASN A 112 -19.82 6.57 4.11
N ASP A 113 -18.77 6.99 3.43
CA ASP A 113 -18.68 8.31 2.81
C ASP A 113 -17.61 8.34 1.72
N THR A 114 -17.69 9.37 0.87
CA THR A 114 -16.65 9.73 -0.10
C THR A 114 -15.88 10.92 0.43
N LEU A 115 -14.59 10.72 0.72
CA LEU A 115 -13.70 11.80 1.16
C LEU A 115 -13.05 12.47 -0.05
N VAL A 116 -13.31 13.75 -0.22
CA VAL A 116 -12.65 14.59 -1.22
C VAL A 116 -11.87 15.69 -0.51
N HIS A 117 -10.55 15.68 -0.70
CA HIS A 117 -9.64 16.68 -0.14
C HIS A 117 -8.61 17.13 -1.17
N TYR A 118 -7.92 18.23 -0.88
CA TYR A 118 -6.77 18.70 -1.63
C TYR A 118 -5.52 18.47 -0.78
N LEU A 119 -4.63 17.56 -1.23
CA LEU A 119 -3.45 17.17 -0.48
C LEU A 119 -2.24 18.00 -0.89
N LYS A 120 -1.65 18.72 0.07
CA LYS A 120 -0.37 19.38 -0.08
C LYS A 120 0.72 18.60 0.64
N ARG A 121 1.77 18.22 -0.11
CA ARG A 121 2.93 17.52 0.48
C ARG A 121 3.82 18.49 1.25
N ASN A 122 4.25 18.07 2.43
CA ASN A 122 5.32 18.71 3.19
C ASN A 122 6.56 17.81 3.11
N GLU A 123 7.53 18.22 2.32
CA GLU A 123 8.76 17.44 2.10
C GLU A 123 9.67 17.39 3.33
N LYS A 124 9.70 18.47 4.14
CA LYS A 124 10.51 18.55 5.36
C LYS A 124 10.16 17.43 6.34
N ASN A 125 8.86 17.19 6.54
CA ASN A 125 8.35 16.20 7.50
C ASN A 125 7.99 14.87 6.82
N ASN A 126 8.07 14.82 5.48
CA ASN A 126 7.58 13.70 4.68
C ASN A 126 6.14 13.31 5.07
N THR A 127 5.23 14.30 5.07
CA THR A 127 3.79 14.16 5.36
C THR A 127 2.97 14.80 4.24
N SER A 128 1.66 14.59 4.27
CA SER A 128 0.70 15.33 3.43
C SER A 128 -0.39 15.93 4.32
N LYS A 129 -0.79 17.17 4.06
CA LYS A 129 -1.90 17.80 4.75
C LYS A 129 -3.13 17.82 3.85
N ALA A 130 -4.27 17.39 4.38
CA ALA A 130 -5.54 17.42 3.68
C ALA A 130 -6.24 18.77 3.94
N HIS A 131 -6.71 19.41 2.88
CA HIS A 131 -7.48 20.65 2.90
C HIS A 131 -8.83 20.42 2.24
N LEU A 132 -9.89 21.05 2.77
CA LEU A 132 -11.24 20.98 2.21
C LEU A 132 -11.37 21.78 0.90
N LYS A 133 -10.55 22.81 0.72
CA LYS A 133 -10.49 23.64 -0.50
C LYS A 133 -9.09 23.53 -1.12
N GLU A 134 -9.02 23.82 -2.41
CA GLU A 134 -7.76 23.87 -3.13
C GLU A 134 -6.85 24.96 -2.55
N VAL A 135 -5.58 24.61 -2.37
CA VAL A 135 -4.51 25.54 -1.95
C VAL A 135 -3.33 25.39 -2.90
N PRO A 136 -2.44 26.40 -3.00
CA PRO A 136 -1.27 26.32 -3.89
C PRO A 136 -0.48 25.01 -3.70
N GLU A 137 -0.11 24.36 -4.81
CA GLU A 137 0.63 23.10 -4.87
C GLU A 137 -0.13 21.86 -4.32
N SER A 138 -1.41 21.99 -3.96
CA SER A 138 -2.22 20.85 -3.57
C SER A 138 -2.73 20.07 -4.78
N LYS A 139 -3.05 18.79 -4.57
CA LYS A 139 -3.61 17.92 -5.60
C LYS A 139 -4.90 17.29 -5.08
N LYS A 140 -5.97 17.33 -5.89
CA LYS A 140 -7.23 16.66 -5.55
C LYS A 140 -7.00 15.17 -5.30
N ALA A 141 -7.60 14.69 -4.20
CA ALA A 141 -7.55 13.31 -3.74
C ALA A 141 -8.94 12.85 -3.33
N SER A 142 -9.36 11.67 -3.78
CA SER A 142 -10.65 11.10 -3.41
C SER A 142 -10.53 9.60 -3.12
N LEU A 143 -11.29 9.16 -2.14
CA LEU A 143 -11.50 7.77 -1.74
C LEU A 143 -12.91 7.59 -1.20
N ASP A 144 -13.43 6.37 -1.30
CA ASP A 144 -14.60 5.94 -0.55
C ASP A 144 -14.14 5.11 0.65
N TYR A 145 -14.88 5.19 1.76
CA TYR A 145 -14.73 4.24 2.85
C TYR A 145 -16.08 3.72 3.30
N LYS A 146 -16.06 2.52 3.91
CA LYS A 146 -17.19 1.97 4.68
C LYS A 146 -16.65 1.26 5.93
N ILE A 147 -17.40 1.34 7.04
CA ILE A 147 -17.14 0.53 8.22
C ILE A 147 -17.55 -0.92 7.88
N ILE A 148 -16.59 -1.86 7.96
CA ILE A 148 -16.86 -3.28 7.70
C ILE A 148 -16.98 -4.09 8.98
N LYS A 149 -16.42 -3.59 10.10
CA LYS A 149 -16.57 -4.20 11.42
C LYS A 149 -16.35 -3.19 12.55
N THR A 150 -17.17 -3.27 13.56
CA THR A 150 -16.96 -2.60 14.85
C THR A 150 -16.31 -3.61 15.81
N LEU A 151 -15.18 -3.23 16.41
CA LEU A 151 -14.44 -3.98 17.40
C LEU A 151 -14.59 -3.28 18.76
N ASP A 152 -14.18 -3.91 19.86
CA ASP A 152 -14.32 -3.33 21.21
C ASP A 152 -13.74 -1.92 21.35
N ASN A 153 -12.58 -1.66 20.75
CA ASN A 153 -11.86 -0.38 20.86
C ASN A 153 -11.51 0.26 19.52
N TYR A 154 -11.94 -0.32 18.39
CA TYR A 154 -11.53 0.09 17.06
C TYR A 154 -12.63 -0.12 16.04
N PHE A 155 -12.45 0.50 14.87
CA PHE A 155 -13.32 0.34 13.72
C PHE A 155 -12.47 -0.11 12.54
N ALA A 156 -12.90 -1.17 11.86
CA ALA A 156 -12.28 -1.64 10.63
C ALA A 156 -12.98 -0.98 9.44
N LEU A 157 -12.19 -0.34 8.59
CA LEU A 157 -12.66 0.35 7.39
C LEU A 157 -12.17 -0.38 6.14
N GLU A 158 -13.06 -0.58 5.18
CA GLU A 158 -12.69 -0.88 3.80
C GLU A 158 -12.66 0.43 3.00
N ILE A 159 -11.59 0.65 2.25
CA ILE A 159 -11.31 1.90 1.56
C ILE A 159 -11.04 1.61 0.08
N ASN A 160 -11.77 2.27 -0.81
CA ASN A 160 -11.54 2.20 -2.24
C ASN A 160 -10.91 3.52 -2.72
N LEU A 161 -9.71 3.42 -3.30
CA LEU A 161 -8.96 4.58 -3.78
C LEU A 161 -9.34 4.96 -5.21
N HIS A 162 -9.82 6.20 -5.42
CA HIS A 162 -9.97 6.79 -6.76
C HIS A 162 -8.72 7.51 -7.23
N THR A 163 -7.87 7.96 -6.30
CA THR A 163 -6.57 8.59 -6.58
C THR A 163 -5.47 7.95 -5.74
N GLY A 164 -4.20 8.12 -6.12
CA GLY A 164 -3.03 7.57 -5.40
C GLY A 164 -2.03 8.67 -5.02
N ARG A 165 -2.41 9.61 -4.13
CA ARG A 165 -1.50 10.67 -3.67
C ARG A 165 -0.65 10.19 -2.50
N HIS A 166 0.49 10.86 -2.31
CA HIS A 166 1.40 10.58 -1.20
C HIS A 166 0.67 10.61 0.15
N HIS A 167 0.75 9.54 0.93
CA HIS A 167 0.10 9.34 2.23
C HIS A 167 -1.43 9.58 2.22
N GLN A 168 -2.10 9.39 1.10
CA GLN A 168 -3.48 9.83 0.90
C GLN A 168 -4.44 9.33 1.99
N ILE A 169 -4.55 8.01 2.18
CA ILE A 169 -5.48 7.42 3.15
C ILE A 169 -5.17 7.94 4.55
N ARG A 170 -3.90 7.96 4.92
CA ARG A 170 -3.41 8.42 6.24
C ARG A 170 -3.83 9.86 6.51
N ALA A 171 -3.58 10.77 5.54
CA ALA A 171 -3.91 12.19 5.67
C ALA A 171 -5.41 12.45 5.67
N GLN A 172 -6.19 11.75 4.83
CA GLN A 172 -7.63 11.96 4.74
C GLN A 172 -8.38 11.42 5.96
N LEU A 173 -8.01 10.23 6.46
CA LEU A 173 -8.61 9.69 7.69
C LEU A 173 -8.26 10.54 8.91
N ALA A 174 -7.01 11.00 9.03
CA ALA A 174 -6.63 11.91 10.10
C ALA A 174 -7.40 13.24 10.05
N ALA A 175 -7.67 13.77 8.85
CA ALA A 175 -8.42 15.02 8.67
C ALA A 175 -9.88 14.93 9.15
N ILE A 176 -10.48 13.75 9.15
CA ILE A 176 -11.82 13.50 9.71
C ILE A 176 -11.77 13.01 11.16
N GLY A 177 -10.65 13.17 11.87
CA GLY A 177 -10.49 12.77 13.27
C GLY A 177 -10.35 11.27 13.50
N CYS A 178 -10.08 10.49 12.46
CA CYS A 178 -9.96 9.02 12.52
C CYS A 178 -8.55 8.53 12.13
N PRO A 179 -7.48 8.90 12.88
CA PRO A 179 -6.12 8.47 12.56
C PRO A 179 -5.99 6.94 12.60
N ILE A 180 -5.18 6.40 11.70
CA ILE A 180 -4.94 4.97 11.59
C ILE A 180 -4.14 4.49 12.80
N LYS A 181 -4.52 3.35 13.37
CA LYS A 181 -3.83 2.73 14.50
C LYS A 181 -2.33 2.53 14.22
N GLY A 182 -1.50 3.06 15.11
CA GLY A 182 -0.04 3.03 14.99
C GLY A 182 0.58 4.19 14.23
N ASP A 183 -0.22 5.06 13.61
CA ASP A 183 0.28 6.14 12.76
C ASP A 183 0.57 7.43 13.54
N LEU A 184 1.73 7.47 14.21
CA LEU A 184 2.19 8.65 14.96
C LEU A 184 2.31 9.90 14.10
N LYS A 185 2.67 9.76 12.81
CA LYS A 185 2.80 10.91 11.89
C LYS A 185 1.49 11.64 11.65
N TYR A 186 0.38 10.95 11.83
CA TYR A 186 -0.96 11.45 11.58
C TYR A 186 -1.84 11.48 12.84
N GLY A 187 -1.21 11.49 14.02
CA GLY A 187 -1.89 11.81 15.28
C GLY A 187 -2.45 10.60 16.04
N PHE A 188 -2.02 9.38 15.73
CA PHE A 188 -2.32 8.27 16.62
C PHE A 188 -1.39 8.29 17.84
N ASP A 189 -1.90 7.90 19.02
CA ASP A 189 -1.22 8.09 20.32
C ASP A 189 0.04 7.23 20.51
N ARG A 190 0.06 6.01 19.92
CA ARG A 190 1.11 5.01 20.16
C ARG A 190 1.50 4.29 18.87
N SER A 191 2.79 4.00 18.70
CA SER A 191 3.27 3.12 17.63
C SER A 191 2.83 1.67 17.89
N ASN A 192 2.73 0.90 16.81
CA ASN A 192 2.67 -0.56 16.93
C ASN A 192 4.05 -1.12 17.31
N PRO A 193 4.12 -2.28 18.00
CA PRO A 193 5.39 -2.89 18.40
C PRO A 193 6.35 -3.19 17.26
N ASP A 194 5.82 -3.46 16.06
CA ASP A 194 6.60 -3.73 14.83
C ASP A 194 6.96 -2.47 14.04
N GLY A 195 6.52 -1.28 14.51
CA GLY A 195 6.70 0.00 13.80
C GLY A 195 5.81 0.18 12.58
N GLY A 196 4.87 -0.73 12.34
CA GLY A 196 3.86 -0.64 11.29
C GLY A 196 2.66 0.22 11.67
N ILE A 197 1.77 0.39 10.72
CA ILE A 197 0.43 0.98 10.93
C ILE A 197 -0.63 -0.02 10.46
N HIS A 198 -1.81 0.02 11.04
CA HIS A 198 -2.90 -0.84 10.60
C HIS A 198 -3.55 -0.30 9.31
N LEU A 199 -2.75 -0.27 8.26
CA LEU A 199 -3.14 0.01 6.88
C LEU A 199 -2.60 -1.09 5.98
N HIS A 200 -3.50 -1.77 5.26
CA HIS A 200 -3.17 -2.93 4.45
C HIS A 200 -3.77 -2.83 3.05
N ALA A 201 -2.93 -2.90 2.01
CA ALA A 201 -3.38 -3.01 0.62
C ALA A 201 -3.96 -4.41 0.37
N ARG A 202 -5.27 -4.55 0.62
CA ARG A 202 -5.97 -5.83 0.75
C ARG A 202 -6.29 -6.49 -0.57
N LYS A 203 -6.72 -5.71 -1.57
CA LYS A 203 -7.17 -6.22 -2.87
C LYS A 203 -6.76 -5.28 -3.99
N LEU A 204 -6.34 -5.87 -5.09
CA LEU A 204 -6.03 -5.17 -6.33
C LEU A 204 -6.69 -5.87 -7.51
N VAL A 205 -7.44 -5.13 -8.33
CA VAL A 205 -8.00 -5.63 -9.58
C VAL A 205 -7.45 -4.81 -10.73
N PHE A 206 -6.92 -5.46 -11.74
CA PHE A 206 -6.36 -4.83 -12.93
C PHE A 206 -6.33 -5.79 -14.13
N THR A 207 -6.23 -5.26 -15.33
CA THR A 207 -6.05 -6.05 -16.54
C THR A 207 -4.59 -6.46 -16.68
N HIS A 208 -4.35 -7.77 -16.83
CA HIS A 208 -2.99 -8.29 -17.03
C HIS A 208 -2.33 -7.66 -18.26
N PRO A 209 -1.08 -7.15 -18.16
CA PRO A 209 -0.49 -6.33 -19.23
C PRO A 209 -0.28 -7.07 -20.55
N VAL A 210 -0.24 -8.40 -20.54
CA VAL A 210 0.02 -9.20 -21.74
C VAL A 210 -1.17 -10.09 -22.11
N SER A 211 -1.68 -10.96 -21.23
CA SER A 211 -2.82 -11.83 -21.54
C SER A 211 -4.15 -11.09 -21.68
N LYS A 212 -4.25 -9.87 -21.14
CA LYS A 212 -5.47 -9.04 -21.14
C LYS A 212 -6.62 -9.59 -20.26
N GLU A 213 -6.37 -10.63 -19.52
CA GLU A 213 -7.31 -11.16 -18.54
C GLU A 213 -7.41 -10.21 -17.33
N VAL A 214 -8.58 -10.15 -16.71
CA VAL A 214 -8.77 -9.39 -15.47
C VAL A 214 -8.24 -10.23 -14.30
N LEU A 215 -7.22 -9.72 -13.63
CA LEU A 215 -6.66 -10.32 -12.43
C LEU A 215 -7.27 -9.66 -11.20
N GLN A 216 -7.72 -10.49 -10.25
CA GLN A 216 -8.11 -10.07 -8.92
C GLN A 216 -7.19 -10.74 -7.90
N ILE A 217 -6.37 -9.96 -7.23
CA ILE A 217 -5.40 -10.45 -6.25
C ILE A 217 -5.78 -9.94 -4.88
N SER A 218 -5.77 -10.80 -3.88
CA SER A 218 -5.99 -10.46 -2.48
C SER A 218 -4.79 -10.87 -1.63
N ALA A 219 -4.38 -10.00 -0.71
CA ALA A 219 -3.31 -10.28 0.23
C ALA A 219 -3.90 -10.65 1.60
N PRO A 220 -3.43 -11.72 2.26
CA PRO A 220 -3.76 -11.96 3.66
C PRO A 220 -3.22 -10.82 4.53
N THR A 221 -3.99 -10.44 5.54
CA THR A 221 -3.57 -9.45 6.54
C THR A 221 -2.41 -9.97 7.40
N PRO A 222 -1.62 -9.09 8.03
CA PRO A 222 -0.67 -9.50 9.06
C PRO A 222 -1.36 -10.30 10.17
N LYS A 223 -0.63 -11.25 10.75
CA LYS A 223 -1.15 -12.07 11.88
C LYS A 223 -1.00 -11.29 13.19
N ASP A 224 -2.04 -10.61 13.61
CA ASP A 224 -2.19 -10.02 14.94
C ASP A 224 -3.63 -10.13 15.44
N ALA A 225 -3.85 -9.86 16.72
CA ALA A 225 -5.16 -10.03 17.36
C ALA A 225 -6.25 -9.16 16.69
N ILE A 226 -5.91 -7.96 16.22
CA ILE A 226 -6.87 -7.02 15.63
C ILE A 226 -7.24 -7.45 14.21
N TRP A 227 -6.25 -7.76 13.37
CA TRP A 227 -6.50 -8.27 12.01
C TRP A 227 -7.23 -9.61 12.03
N ASN A 228 -6.92 -10.50 12.99
CA ASN A 228 -7.59 -11.79 13.11
C ASN A 228 -9.05 -11.68 13.59
N SER A 229 -9.44 -10.53 14.12
CA SER A 229 -10.82 -10.28 14.54
C SER A 229 -11.72 -9.70 13.44
N ILE A 230 -11.20 -9.54 12.21
CA ILE A 230 -11.96 -9.07 11.03
C ILE A 230 -12.23 -10.22 10.09
#